data_e19aad9a07588d3a1f454362650376cd
#
_entry.id   e19aad9a07588d3a1f454362650376cd
#
_cell.length_a   1.000
_cell.length_b   1.000
_cell.length_c   1.000
_cell.angle_alpha   90.00
_cell.angle_beta   90.00
_cell.angle_gamma   90.00
#
_symmetry.space_group_name_H-M   'P 1'
#
loop_
_entity.id
_entity.type
_entity.pdbx_description
1 polymer ?
#
loop_
_entity_poly.entity_id
_entity_poly.type
_entity_poly.pdbx_seq_one_letter_code
_entity_poly.pdbx_strand_id
1 'polypeptide(L)'
;MKSNNMRHARRVSGISAKFLALLFFGFCTLTQNFSLTATADWTVLVFVQANNNLSPFAYKNFNDMAAVGSNQNLNILVEWHQPNQPGVWRYKVEKGKMVLDVCLPIETDGNSAKDLVDSMGWAVNKFPAQKYSLILWNHGIGILDPMWGKSRPWAKSGVFPLDADIMQEAQKIQIQGVTTDYVLDATITNTRDLVKNEKLEEILSEELTKLIAENIENLENNDFNRGILFNEHSRTYMDNQALVQALGEIKTTILKNKKIDLLGMDACLMAMVEVGYLARHYADYFVGSQEVELANGWNYLTFLSMIANNRVTPVQVAQNIVHSYEVFYKEKINFYTQSAINLARMDIVKDSIDNVVNKIRTCQSENKNVMNDAIKKARSSCLQFSAANYIDLHSFYTELQKHLDVQSPQLSNKVKDLKNSLTLSMRLIEEAVVANVAGKNLGRARGLSIYFPQGFIDGSYAKTDFAKECGWFDLIKDVSRN
;
A
#
# COMPACT_ATOMS: atom_id res chain seq x y z
N MET A 1 -30.51 -84.87 58.64
CA MET A 1 -30.25 -85.54 57.35
C MET A 1 -29.28 -84.68 56.57
N LYS A 2 -28.04 -85.10 56.50
CA LYS A 2 -27.22 -85.48 55.37
C LYS A 2 -27.34 -84.46 54.24
N SER A 3 -26.31 -83.95 53.66
CA SER A 3 -24.90 -84.36 53.46
C SER A 3 -24.15 -83.30 52.59
N ASN A 4 -22.88 -83.15 52.90
CA ASN A 4 -21.75 -83.14 51.94
C ASN A 4 -21.86 -82.30 50.65
N ASN A 5 -20.93 -81.57 50.23
CA ASN A 5 -19.48 -81.60 50.00
C ASN A 5 -19.24 -80.57 48.83
N MET A 6 -18.28 -79.95 48.71
CA MET A 6 -16.87 -80.09 48.45
C MET A 6 -16.29 -78.79 47.81
N ARG A 7 -15.11 -78.48 48.14
CA ARG A 7 -14.27 -77.43 47.67
C ARG A 7 -13.95 -77.58 46.18
N HIS A 8 -13.91 -76.46 45.47
CA HIS A 8 -12.93 -76.32 44.37
C HIS A 8 -12.38 -74.92 44.34
N ALA A 9 -11.13 -74.82 44.79
CA ALA A 9 -10.27 -73.67 44.56
C ALA A 9 -9.84 -73.71 43.07
N ARG A 10 -10.15 -72.70 42.28
CA ARG A 10 -9.49 -72.48 40.99
C ARG A 10 -8.43 -71.43 41.17
N ARG A 11 -7.18 -71.86 40.99
CA ARG A 11 -6.02 -71.03 40.74
C ARG A 11 -6.26 -70.12 39.55
N VAL A 12 -6.17 -68.81 39.75
CA VAL A 12 -5.98 -67.84 38.66
C VAL A 12 -4.48 -67.74 38.49
N SER A 13 -4.03 -68.30 37.40
CA SER A 13 -2.61 -68.27 36.95
C SER A 13 -2.19 -66.89 36.61
N GLY A 14 -0.99 -66.52 37.00
CA GLY A 14 -0.37 -65.21 36.85
C GLY A 14 -0.31 -64.70 35.39
N ILE A 15 -0.76 -63.48 35.19
CA ILE A 15 -0.44 -62.69 34.04
C ILE A 15 1.02 -62.25 34.20
N SER A 16 1.84 -62.76 33.27
CA SER A 16 3.27 -62.58 33.27
C SER A 16 3.69 -61.12 33.31
N ALA A 17 4.54 -60.75 34.21
CA ALA A 17 5.18 -59.44 34.35
C ALA A 17 5.87 -58.93 33.07
N LYS A 18 5.99 -59.77 32.05
CA LYS A 18 6.53 -59.40 30.73
C LYS A 18 5.53 -58.63 29.84
N PHE A 19 4.23 -58.69 30.07
CA PHE A 19 3.23 -57.94 29.31
C PHE A 19 3.06 -56.49 29.81
N LEU A 20 3.37 -56.20 31.05
CA LEU A 20 3.30 -54.84 31.61
C LEU A 20 4.52 -54.00 31.17
N ALA A 21 5.69 -54.63 30.90
CA ALA A 21 6.89 -53.95 30.43
C ALA A 21 6.77 -53.52 28.94
N LEU A 22 6.00 -54.23 28.13
CA LEU A 22 5.78 -53.86 26.72
C LEU A 22 4.80 -52.73 26.53
N LEU A 23 3.85 -52.53 27.48
CA LEU A 23 2.94 -51.39 27.45
C LEU A 23 3.58 -50.08 27.94
N PHE A 24 4.59 -50.14 28.80
CA PHE A 24 5.36 -48.98 29.27
C PHE A 24 6.44 -48.53 28.28
N PHE A 25 6.96 -49.41 27.44
CA PHE A 25 7.96 -49.09 26.39
C PHE A 25 7.29 -48.51 25.13
N GLY A 26 6.02 -48.84 24.88
CA GLY A 26 5.26 -48.33 23.73
C GLY A 26 4.77 -46.88 23.93
N PHE A 27 4.73 -46.35 25.16
CA PHE A 27 4.24 -44.99 25.44
C PHE A 27 5.36 -43.95 25.49
N CYS A 28 6.62 -44.36 25.50
CA CYS A 28 7.78 -43.46 25.61
C CYS A 28 8.42 -43.07 24.30
N THR A 29 7.91 -43.54 23.14
CA THR A 29 8.51 -43.23 21.83
C THR A 29 7.63 -42.40 20.93
N LEU A 30 6.52 -41.83 21.44
CA LEU A 30 5.65 -40.88 20.71
C LEU A 30 5.65 -39.45 21.29
N THR A 31 6.70 -39.07 21.98
CA THR A 31 7.06 -37.66 22.03
C THR A 31 7.73 -37.32 20.70
N GLN A 32 6.94 -37.18 19.63
CA GLN A 32 7.35 -36.35 18.53
C GLN A 32 7.68 -35.00 19.17
N ASN A 33 8.97 -34.68 19.21
CA ASN A 33 9.42 -33.32 19.38
C ASN A 33 8.77 -32.51 18.26
N PHE A 34 7.56 -32.00 18.49
CA PHE A 34 7.12 -30.83 17.79
C PHE A 34 8.12 -29.73 18.20
N SER A 35 9.20 -29.66 17.46
CA SER A 35 9.99 -28.46 17.39
C SER A 35 8.99 -27.40 16.96
N LEU A 36 8.48 -26.61 17.91
CA LEU A 36 7.85 -25.33 17.63
C LEU A 36 8.94 -24.53 16.89
N THR A 37 9.00 -24.67 15.58
CA THR A 37 9.77 -23.74 14.75
C THR A 37 9.18 -22.39 15.08
N ALA A 38 9.95 -21.56 15.77
CA ALA A 38 9.53 -20.22 16.13
C ALA A 38 9.09 -19.52 14.85
N THR A 39 7.82 -19.19 14.74
CA THR A 39 7.30 -18.41 13.60
C THR A 39 7.96 -17.05 13.63
N ALA A 40 8.34 -16.53 12.48
CA ALA A 40 8.89 -15.19 12.36
C ALA A 40 7.92 -14.14 12.97
N ASP A 41 8.44 -13.02 13.41
CA ASP A 41 7.59 -11.92 13.86
C ASP A 41 6.83 -11.29 12.68
N TRP A 42 7.48 -11.19 11.53
CA TRP A 42 6.93 -10.59 10.32
C TRP A 42 7.15 -11.43 9.06
N THR A 43 6.16 -11.43 8.21
CA THR A 43 6.30 -11.73 6.77
C THR A 43 5.91 -10.48 5.99
N VAL A 44 6.87 -9.93 5.24
CA VAL A 44 6.68 -8.79 4.34
C VAL A 44 6.67 -9.32 2.92
N LEU A 45 5.52 -9.23 2.26
CA LEU A 45 5.34 -9.55 0.85
C LEU A 45 5.33 -8.25 0.05
N VAL A 46 6.28 -8.11 -0.88
CA VAL A 46 6.29 -7.04 -1.87
C VAL A 46 5.81 -7.62 -3.20
N PHE A 47 4.64 -7.17 -3.64
CA PHE A 47 4.03 -7.55 -4.90
C PHE A 47 4.45 -6.54 -5.97
N VAL A 48 5.40 -6.93 -6.81
CA VAL A 48 6.08 -6.07 -7.79
C VAL A 48 5.52 -6.35 -9.18
N GLN A 49 4.56 -5.52 -9.61
CA GLN A 49 4.12 -5.51 -10.99
C GLN A 49 5.01 -4.53 -11.76
N ALA A 50 6.07 -5.03 -12.37
CA ALA A 50 7.08 -4.26 -13.09
C ALA A 50 7.05 -4.50 -14.61
N ASN A 51 5.96 -5.05 -15.16
CA ASN A 51 5.81 -5.17 -16.61
C ASN A 51 5.42 -3.79 -17.21
N ASN A 52 6.27 -2.80 -16.97
CA ASN A 52 6.14 -1.42 -17.39
C ASN A 52 7.49 -0.68 -17.31
N ASN A 53 7.49 0.63 -17.55
CA ASN A 53 8.67 1.49 -17.54
C ASN A 53 9.37 1.62 -16.17
N LEU A 54 8.77 1.17 -15.06
CA LEU A 54 9.40 1.16 -13.74
C LEU A 54 10.30 -0.06 -13.51
N SER A 55 10.33 -1.03 -14.44
CA SER A 55 11.11 -2.27 -14.30
C SER A 55 12.58 -2.06 -13.89
N PRO A 56 13.32 -1.08 -14.41
CA PRO A 56 14.71 -0.85 -14.01
C PRO A 56 14.88 -0.52 -12.51
N PHE A 57 13.88 0.15 -11.91
CA PHE A 57 13.93 0.57 -10.50
C PHE A 57 13.65 -0.56 -9.52
N ALA A 58 12.95 -1.62 -9.97
CA ALA A 58 12.72 -2.80 -9.15
C ALA A 58 14.04 -3.46 -8.69
N TYR A 59 15.07 -3.47 -9.54
CA TYR A 59 16.38 -4.04 -9.19
C TYR A 59 17.06 -3.35 -8.01
N LYS A 60 16.95 -2.00 -7.92
CA LYS A 60 17.46 -1.26 -6.77
C LYS A 60 16.78 -1.72 -5.49
N ASN A 61 15.46 -1.81 -5.52
CA ASN A 61 14.70 -2.24 -4.35
C ASN A 61 15.02 -3.70 -3.97
N PHE A 62 15.27 -4.59 -4.93
CA PHE A 62 15.70 -5.97 -4.65
C PHE A 62 17.08 -6.00 -4.00
N ASN A 63 18.01 -5.14 -4.43
CA ASN A 63 19.33 -5.03 -3.81
C ASN A 63 19.22 -4.53 -2.36
N ASP A 64 18.38 -3.52 -2.10
CA ASP A 64 18.10 -3.03 -0.76
C ASP A 64 17.52 -4.14 0.14
N MET A 65 16.55 -4.91 -0.37
CA MET A 65 15.97 -6.05 0.33
C MET A 65 17.01 -7.15 0.58
N ALA A 66 17.83 -7.48 -0.42
CA ALA A 66 18.89 -8.49 -0.29
C ALA A 66 20.01 -8.03 0.66
N ALA A 67 20.29 -6.74 0.74
CA ALA A 67 21.23 -6.20 1.72
C ALA A 67 20.76 -6.42 3.16
N VAL A 68 19.47 -6.56 3.42
CA VAL A 68 18.90 -6.96 4.72
C VAL A 68 18.81 -8.48 4.81
N GLY A 69 18.10 -9.11 3.90
CA GLY A 69 17.80 -10.54 3.87
C GLY A 69 16.84 -11.02 4.96
N SER A 70 16.16 -12.11 4.69
CA SER A 70 15.32 -12.80 5.69
C SER A 70 16.14 -13.36 6.82
N ASN A 71 15.56 -13.38 8.03
CA ASN A 71 16.16 -13.97 9.21
C ASN A 71 15.09 -14.62 10.12
N GLN A 72 15.43 -14.95 11.37
CA GLN A 72 14.49 -15.56 12.32
C GLN A 72 13.29 -14.66 12.70
N ASN A 73 13.40 -13.34 12.54
CA ASN A 73 12.36 -12.37 12.87
C ASN A 73 11.55 -11.95 11.65
N LEU A 74 12.12 -12.03 10.45
CA LEU A 74 11.60 -11.44 9.24
C LEU A 74 11.73 -12.36 8.04
N ASN A 75 10.61 -12.66 7.37
CA ASN A 75 10.59 -13.18 6.01
C ASN A 75 10.39 -12.01 5.04
N ILE A 76 11.29 -11.83 4.10
CA ILE A 76 11.17 -10.89 2.98
C ILE A 76 10.84 -11.71 1.73
N LEU A 77 9.68 -11.45 1.14
CA LEU A 77 9.15 -12.18 0.00
C LEU A 77 8.83 -11.21 -1.13
N VAL A 78 9.09 -11.64 -2.36
CA VAL A 78 8.79 -10.88 -3.56
C VAL A 78 8.03 -11.75 -4.53
N GLU A 79 6.90 -11.29 -5.03
CA GLU A 79 6.35 -11.73 -6.30
C GLU A 79 6.69 -10.69 -7.36
N TRP A 80 7.28 -11.11 -8.47
CA TRP A 80 7.80 -10.22 -9.48
C TRP A 80 7.25 -10.54 -10.87
N HIS A 81 6.50 -9.60 -11.43
CA HIS A 81 6.04 -9.58 -12.81
C HIS A 81 6.92 -8.61 -13.60
N GLN A 82 7.59 -9.10 -14.65
CA GLN A 82 8.60 -8.33 -15.37
C GLN A 82 8.41 -8.41 -16.89
N PRO A 83 8.91 -7.41 -17.64
CA PRO A 83 8.83 -7.42 -19.10
C PRO A 83 9.49 -8.66 -19.70
N ASN A 84 8.87 -9.21 -20.75
CA ASN A 84 9.40 -10.32 -21.54
C ASN A 84 9.63 -11.66 -20.78
N GLN A 85 9.16 -11.76 -19.56
CA GLN A 85 9.19 -13.00 -18.80
C GLN A 85 7.79 -13.35 -18.29
N PRO A 86 6.99 -14.07 -19.08
CA PRO A 86 5.65 -14.47 -18.66
C PRO A 86 5.71 -15.42 -17.47
N GLY A 87 4.66 -15.41 -16.65
CA GLY A 87 4.52 -16.29 -15.52
C GLY A 87 4.60 -15.59 -14.17
N VAL A 88 4.45 -16.40 -13.13
CA VAL A 88 4.51 -15.96 -11.74
C VAL A 88 5.86 -16.35 -11.16
N TRP A 89 6.64 -15.37 -10.75
CA TRP A 89 7.98 -15.55 -10.19
C TRP A 89 7.98 -15.10 -8.74
N ARG A 90 8.15 -16.05 -7.80
CA ARG A 90 8.13 -15.81 -6.35
C ARG A 90 9.48 -16.11 -5.74
N TYR A 91 9.98 -15.16 -4.97
CA TYR A 91 11.31 -15.23 -4.36
C TYR A 91 11.23 -15.08 -2.86
N LYS A 92 12.06 -15.85 -2.15
CA LYS A 92 12.49 -15.52 -0.79
C LYS A 92 13.79 -14.73 -0.88
N VAL A 93 13.82 -13.57 -0.24
CA VAL A 93 15.02 -12.73 -0.22
C VAL A 93 15.91 -13.16 0.95
N GLU A 94 17.08 -13.66 0.66
CA GLU A 94 18.11 -14.00 1.64
C GLU A 94 19.21 -12.93 1.65
N LYS A 95 20.08 -12.97 2.65
CA LYS A 95 21.21 -12.03 2.74
C LYS A 95 22.09 -12.14 1.50
N GLY A 96 22.16 -11.05 0.75
CA GLY A 96 22.97 -10.92 -0.46
C GLY A 96 22.39 -11.57 -1.72
N LYS A 97 21.17 -12.13 -1.71
CA LYS A 97 20.58 -12.78 -2.89
C LYS A 97 19.07 -12.89 -2.84
N MET A 98 18.46 -12.98 -4.01
CA MET A 98 17.08 -13.43 -4.20
C MET A 98 17.08 -14.92 -4.56
N VAL A 99 16.34 -15.73 -3.81
CA VAL A 99 16.24 -17.18 -4.04
C VAL A 99 14.89 -17.49 -4.63
N LEU A 100 14.88 -17.99 -5.86
CA LEU A 100 13.66 -18.41 -6.53
C LEU A 100 13.00 -19.56 -5.75
N ASP A 101 11.76 -19.36 -5.35
CA ASP A 101 10.96 -20.32 -4.60
C ASP A 101 9.88 -20.99 -5.47
N VAL A 102 9.23 -20.21 -6.32
CA VAL A 102 8.16 -20.68 -7.21
C VAL A 102 8.31 -20.00 -8.57
N CYS A 103 8.26 -20.81 -9.62
CA CYS A 103 8.11 -20.34 -10.99
C CYS A 103 6.93 -21.11 -11.61
N LEU A 104 5.85 -20.39 -11.93
CA LEU A 104 4.67 -20.97 -12.55
C LEU A 104 4.55 -20.39 -13.97
N PRO A 105 4.54 -21.25 -15.02
CA PRO A 105 4.35 -20.82 -16.39
C PRO A 105 2.87 -20.52 -16.67
N ILE A 106 2.28 -19.67 -15.85
CA ILE A 106 0.87 -19.25 -15.96
C ILE A 106 0.85 -17.88 -16.64
N GLU A 107 0.11 -17.77 -17.72
CA GLU A 107 -0.10 -16.48 -18.36
C GLU A 107 -1.01 -15.63 -17.46
N THR A 108 -0.47 -14.53 -16.95
CA THR A 108 -1.20 -13.57 -16.11
C THR A 108 -0.66 -12.16 -16.31
N ASP A 109 -1.56 -11.18 -16.20
CA ASP A 109 -1.19 -9.75 -16.23
C ASP A 109 -0.60 -9.27 -14.89
N GLY A 110 -0.65 -10.09 -13.83
CA GLY A 110 -0.14 -9.75 -12.51
C GLY A 110 -0.91 -8.62 -11.82
N ASN A 111 -2.20 -8.46 -12.12
CA ASN A 111 -3.02 -7.39 -11.57
C ASN A 111 -4.50 -7.79 -11.39
N SER A 112 -4.79 -9.08 -11.38
CA SER A 112 -6.12 -9.59 -11.02
C SER A 112 -6.24 -9.80 -9.51
N ALA A 113 -7.46 -9.84 -9.01
CA ALA A 113 -7.72 -10.20 -7.61
C ALA A 113 -7.11 -11.57 -7.26
N LYS A 114 -7.18 -12.53 -8.18
CA LYS A 114 -6.63 -13.87 -8.00
C LYS A 114 -5.12 -13.87 -7.84
N ASP A 115 -4.38 -13.09 -8.64
CA ASP A 115 -2.92 -13.00 -8.55
C ASP A 115 -2.48 -12.57 -7.15
N LEU A 116 -3.14 -11.55 -6.60
CA LEU A 116 -2.81 -11.00 -5.28
C LEU A 116 -3.19 -11.98 -4.16
N VAL A 117 -4.33 -12.66 -4.27
CA VAL A 117 -4.78 -13.68 -3.29
C VAL A 117 -3.85 -14.89 -3.30
N ASP A 118 -3.48 -15.39 -4.47
CA ASP A 118 -2.56 -16.53 -4.61
C ASP A 118 -1.16 -16.19 -4.07
N SER A 119 -0.69 -14.97 -4.30
CA SER A 119 0.58 -14.48 -3.77
C SER A 119 0.58 -14.43 -2.24
N MET A 120 -0.46 -13.82 -1.66
CA MET A 120 -0.59 -13.77 -0.21
C MET A 120 -0.80 -15.16 0.40
N GLY A 121 -1.53 -16.04 -0.29
CA GLY A 121 -1.70 -17.44 0.11
C GLY A 121 -0.37 -18.19 0.16
N TRP A 122 0.48 -18.02 -0.85
CA TRP A 122 1.85 -18.55 -0.84
C TRP A 122 2.65 -18.03 0.34
N ALA A 123 2.64 -16.71 0.56
CA ALA A 123 3.39 -16.06 1.63
C ALA A 123 2.98 -16.60 3.02
N VAL A 124 1.68 -16.64 3.31
CA VAL A 124 1.15 -17.07 4.62
C VAL A 124 1.35 -18.57 4.87
N ASN A 125 1.12 -19.41 3.86
CA ASN A 125 1.20 -20.86 4.02
C ASN A 125 2.64 -21.36 4.13
N LYS A 126 3.57 -20.79 3.38
CA LYS A 126 4.95 -21.25 3.32
C LYS A 126 5.88 -20.53 4.29
N PHE A 127 5.59 -19.28 4.57
CA PHE A 127 6.40 -18.41 5.44
C PHE A 127 5.55 -17.78 6.56
N PRO A 128 4.98 -18.60 7.45
CA PRO A 128 4.09 -18.11 8.48
C PRO A 128 4.80 -17.18 9.45
N ALA A 129 4.08 -16.14 9.88
CA ALA A 129 4.54 -15.15 10.85
C ALA A 129 3.41 -14.72 11.80
N GLN A 130 3.76 -13.92 12.81
CA GLN A 130 2.77 -13.33 13.72
C GLN A 130 2.04 -12.17 13.06
N LYS A 131 2.72 -11.42 12.18
CA LYS A 131 2.26 -10.22 11.49
C LYS A 131 2.59 -10.28 10.00
N TYR A 132 1.74 -9.66 9.22
CA TYR A 132 1.86 -9.66 7.76
C TYR A 132 1.79 -8.24 7.20
N SER A 133 2.74 -7.91 6.32
CA SER A 133 2.69 -6.72 5.48
C SER A 133 2.52 -7.11 4.02
N LEU A 134 1.64 -6.42 3.32
CA LEU A 134 1.47 -6.50 1.88
C LEU A 134 1.80 -5.13 1.30
N ILE A 135 2.80 -5.07 0.41
CA ILE A 135 3.21 -3.85 -0.27
C ILE A 135 2.95 -4.03 -1.77
N LEU A 136 2.12 -3.16 -2.33
CA LEU A 136 1.85 -3.09 -3.77
C LEU A 136 2.82 -2.09 -4.39
N TRP A 137 3.68 -2.56 -5.27
CA TRP A 137 4.73 -1.76 -5.91
C TRP A 137 4.40 -1.56 -7.38
N ASN A 138 4.12 -0.31 -7.81
CA ASN A 138 3.84 0.05 -9.21
C ASN A 138 3.51 1.54 -9.34
N HIS A 139 2.95 1.93 -10.50
CA HIS A 139 2.19 3.16 -10.68
C HIS A 139 0.94 3.20 -9.80
N GLY A 140 0.44 4.40 -9.53
CA GLY A 140 -0.82 4.67 -8.86
C GLY A 140 -1.46 5.94 -9.37
N ILE A 141 -2.77 6.07 -9.20
CA ILE A 141 -3.57 7.23 -9.63
C ILE A 141 -4.61 7.63 -8.56
N GLY A 142 -4.45 7.14 -7.34
CA GLY A 142 -5.45 7.36 -6.29
C GLY A 142 -6.71 6.51 -6.52
N ILE A 143 -7.85 7.07 -6.11
CA ILE A 143 -9.13 6.35 -6.07
C ILE A 143 -9.86 6.26 -7.42
N LEU A 144 -9.46 7.03 -8.41
CA LEU A 144 -10.15 7.03 -9.70
C LEU A 144 -9.86 5.75 -10.49
N ASP A 145 -10.83 5.34 -11.30
CA ASP A 145 -10.71 4.25 -12.24
C ASP A 145 -10.63 4.81 -13.68
N PRO A 146 -9.43 4.94 -14.24
CA PRO A 146 -9.23 5.66 -15.50
C PRO A 146 -9.91 5.00 -16.71
N MET A 147 -10.28 3.71 -16.59
CA MET A 147 -10.94 2.96 -17.67
C MET A 147 -12.44 2.86 -17.53
N TRP A 148 -13.00 3.44 -16.47
CA TRP A 148 -14.44 3.39 -16.23
C TRP A 148 -15.26 3.94 -17.42
N GLY A 149 -16.17 3.13 -17.93
CA GLY A 149 -17.08 3.54 -19.02
C GLY A 149 -16.44 3.71 -20.38
N LYS A 150 -15.14 3.43 -20.55
CA LYS A 150 -14.45 3.45 -21.84
C LYS A 150 -14.53 2.06 -22.47
N SER A 151 -15.26 1.94 -23.58
CA SER A 151 -15.13 0.76 -24.45
C SER A 151 -13.75 0.82 -25.13
N ARG A 152 -12.98 -0.28 -25.07
CA ARG A 152 -11.70 -0.37 -25.80
C ARG A 152 -11.92 -0.12 -27.30
N PRO A 153 -11.12 0.71 -27.99
CA PRO A 153 -9.67 0.62 -28.06
C PRO A 153 -8.99 1.87 -27.50
N TRP A 154 -7.80 1.68 -26.92
CA TRP A 154 -6.93 2.71 -26.44
C TRP A 154 -6.70 3.78 -27.50
N ALA A 155 -7.13 5.00 -27.24
CA ALA A 155 -6.50 6.15 -27.86
C ALA A 155 -5.01 6.07 -27.54
N LYS A 156 -4.14 6.37 -28.49
CA LYS A 156 -2.69 6.45 -28.32
C LYS A 156 -2.41 7.45 -27.20
N SER A 157 -2.43 6.98 -25.95
CA SER A 157 -2.01 7.77 -24.82
C SER A 157 -0.51 7.84 -24.85
N GLY A 158 0.01 9.05 -24.80
CA GLY A 158 1.43 9.26 -24.65
C GLY A 158 1.92 8.48 -23.43
N VAL A 159 2.87 7.61 -23.64
CA VAL A 159 3.77 7.12 -22.63
C VAL A 159 4.24 8.35 -21.85
N PHE A 160 4.27 8.32 -20.50
CA PHE A 160 5.21 9.20 -19.80
C PHE A 160 6.55 8.95 -20.48
N PRO A 161 7.12 9.89 -21.20
CA PRO A 161 8.46 9.71 -21.65
C PRO A 161 9.34 9.85 -20.39
N LEU A 162 9.62 8.73 -19.71
CA LEU A 162 10.99 8.58 -19.25
C LEU A 162 11.77 8.76 -20.54
N ASP A 163 12.56 9.81 -20.61
CA ASP A 163 13.27 10.18 -21.80
C ASP A 163 13.90 8.92 -22.38
N ALA A 164 13.76 8.71 -23.69
CA ALA A 164 14.34 7.55 -24.35
C ALA A 164 15.83 7.43 -24.02
N ASP A 165 16.50 8.54 -23.70
CA ASP A 165 17.89 8.59 -23.29
C ASP A 165 18.12 8.03 -21.88
N ILE A 166 17.21 8.23 -20.91
CA ILE A 166 17.30 7.62 -19.56
C ILE A 166 17.02 6.12 -19.63
N MET A 167 16.05 5.69 -20.46
CA MET A 167 15.82 4.27 -20.71
C MET A 167 17.00 3.61 -21.41
N GLN A 168 17.63 4.33 -22.35
CA GLN A 168 18.82 3.88 -23.06
C GLN A 168 20.03 3.83 -22.12
N GLU A 169 20.17 4.79 -21.20
CA GLU A 169 21.24 4.81 -20.21
C GLU A 169 21.03 3.74 -19.14
N ALA A 170 19.82 3.55 -18.63
CA ALA A 170 19.45 2.43 -17.76
C ALA A 170 19.71 1.08 -18.42
N GLN A 171 19.39 0.94 -19.73
CA GLN A 171 19.73 -0.25 -20.52
C GLN A 171 21.23 -0.43 -20.74
N LYS A 172 22.00 0.64 -20.99
CA LYS A 172 23.47 0.58 -21.11
C LYS A 172 24.13 0.16 -19.82
N ILE A 173 23.58 0.59 -18.68
CA ILE A 173 24.07 0.19 -17.34
C ILE A 173 23.73 -1.27 -17.06
N GLN A 174 22.56 -1.75 -17.50
CA GLN A 174 22.20 -3.16 -17.49
C GLN A 174 23.19 -4.02 -18.31
N ILE A 175 23.66 -3.50 -19.44
CA ILE A 175 24.60 -4.19 -20.34
C ILE A 175 26.05 -4.17 -19.78
N GLN A 176 26.43 -3.20 -18.97
CA GLN A 176 27.79 -3.09 -18.41
C GLN A 176 28.00 -3.80 -17.08
N GLY A 177 26.95 -4.14 -16.34
CA GLY A 177 27.05 -4.69 -14.99
C GLY A 177 26.28 -5.97 -14.69
N VAL A 178 25.24 -6.28 -15.46
CA VAL A 178 24.37 -7.45 -15.23
C VAL A 178 23.97 -8.01 -16.61
N THR A 179 24.58 -9.11 -17.01
CA THR A 179 24.11 -9.85 -18.18
C THR A 179 22.76 -10.49 -17.84
N THR A 180 21.85 -10.53 -18.82
CA THR A 180 20.55 -11.23 -18.75
C THR A 180 20.64 -12.68 -18.25
N ASP A 181 21.80 -13.27 -18.31
CA ASP A 181 22.09 -14.62 -17.83
C ASP A 181 22.00 -14.77 -16.29
N TYR A 182 22.16 -13.68 -15.52
CA TYR A 182 22.01 -13.72 -14.05
C TYR A 182 20.55 -13.78 -13.58
N VAL A 183 19.60 -13.35 -14.40
CA VAL A 183 18.16 -13.47 -14.08
C VAL A 183 17.65 -14.88 -14.41
N LEU A 184 18.27 -15.55 -15.36
CA LEU A 184 17.96 -16.93 -15.75
C LEU A 184 18.61 -17.96 -14.80
N ASP A 185 19.72 -17.62 -14.17
CA ASP A 185 20.34 -18.48 -13.17
C ASP A 185 19.80 -18.05 -11.78
N ALA A 186 18.78 -18.72 -11.32
CA ALA A 186 17.94 -18.56 -10.12
C ALA A 186 18.60 -18.02 -8.83
N THR A 187 19.77 -17.40 -8.91
CA THR A 187 20.56 -16.93 -7.79
C THR A 187 21.33 -15.65 -8.18
N ILE A 188 20.92 -14.50 -7.68
CA ILE A 188 21.78 -13.32 -7.67
C ILE A 188 22.88 -13.61 -6.65
N THR A 189 24.03 -14.12 -7.13
CA THR A 189 25.07 -14.67 -6.26
C THR A 189 26.09 -13.64 -5.79
N ASN A 190 26.09 -12.38 -6.30
CA ASN A 190 27.14 -11.45 -5.94
C ASN A 190 26.67 -9.99 -5.85
N THR A 191 26.20 -9.59 -4.66
CA THR A 191 25.80 -8.20 -4.34
C THR A 191 26.98 -7.23 -4.29
N ARG A 192 28.24 -7.70 -4.21
CA ARG A 192 29.42 -6.84 -4.16
C ARG A 192 29.66 -6.05 -5.46
N ASP A 193 29.26 -6.59 -6.59
CA ASP A 193 29.45 -5.94 -7.89
C ASP A 193 28.33 -4.95 -8.22
N LEU A 194 27.16 -5.06 -7.55
CA LEU A 194 26.01 -4.18 -7.71
C LEU A 194 26.11 -2.93 -6.81
N VAL A 195 26.76 -3.01 -5.66
CA VAL A 195 26.91 -1.91 -4.67
C VAL A 195 27.96 -0.86 -5.09
N LYS A 196 28.79 -1.11 -6.09
CA LYS A 196 29.89 -0.20 -6.47
C LYS A 196 29.51 1.03 -7.31
N ASN A 197 28.23 1.29 -7.56
CA ASN A 197 27.83 2.37 -8.44
C ASN A 197 27.13 3.54 -7.69
N GLU A 198 27.83 4.16 -6.70
CA GLU A 198 27.43 5.44 -6.08
C GLU A 198 27.14 6.53 -7.15
N LYS A 199 27.88 6.51 -8.26
CA LYS A 199 27.69 7.40 -9.39
C LYS A 199 26.37 7.19 -10.15
N LEU A 200 25.80 5.98 -10.12
CA LEU A 200 24.50 5.67 -10.71
C LEU A 200 23.36 6.26 -9.89
N GLU A 201 23.44 6.20 -8.56
CA GLU A 201 22.43 6.82 -7.69
C GLU A 201 22.42 8.34 -7.83
N GLU A 202 23.57 8.96 -8.04
CA GLU A 202 23.71 10.40 -8.23
C GLU A 202 23.14 10.84 -9.59
N ILE A 203 23.47 10.15 -10.68
CA ILE A 203 22.96 10.43 -12.02
C ILE A 203 21.43 10.20 -12.09
N LEU A 204 20.94 9.07 -11.58
CA LEU A 204 19.49 8.78 -11.54
C LEU A 204 18.73 9.79 -10.65
N SER A 205 19.38 10.32 -9.60
CA SER A 205 18.79 11.31 -8.70
C SER A 205 18.69 12.70 -9.35
N GLU A 206 19.72 13.19 -10.02
CA GLU A 206 19.73 14.52 -10.66
C GLU A 206 18.84 14.54 -11.92
N GLU A 207 18.97 13.55 -12.79
CA GLU A 207 18.19 13.42 -14.03
C GLU A 207 16.72 13.13 -13.71
N LEU A 208 16.44 12.30 -12.70
CA LEU A 208 15.08 12.00 -12.27
C LEU A 208 14.41 13.22 -11.63
N THR A 209 15.14 14.02 -10.86
CA THR A 209 14.63 15.29 -10.29
C THR A 209 14.28 16.29 -11.39
N LYS A 210 15.12 16.39 -12.41
CA LYS A 210 14.89 17.22 -13.59
C LYS A 210 13.68 16.70 -14.41
N LEU A 211 13.61 15.39 -14.61
CA LEU A 211 12.52 14.74 -15.32
C LEU A 211 11.18 14.89 -14.60
N ILE A 212 11.16 14.76 -13.27
CA ILE A 212 9.95 14.99 -12.46
C ILE A 212 9.51 16.45 -12.56
N ALA A 213 10.43 17.40 -12.50
CA ALA A 213 10.13 18.82 -12.64
C ALA A 213 9.59 19.15 -14.04
N GLU A 214 10.20 18.61 -15.09
CA GLU A 214 9.75 18.79 -16.48
C GLU A 214 8.42 18.04 -16.78
N ASN A 215 8.20 16.88 -16.14
CA ASN A 215 6.95 16.12 -16.31
C ASN A 215 5.77 16.68 -15.51
N ILE A 216 6.01 17.40 -14.42
CA ILE A 216 4.93 18.12 -13.69
C ILE A 216 4.27 19.13 -14.62
N GLU A 217 5.05 19.85 -15.42
CA GLU A 217 4.53 20.81 -16.41
C GLU A 217 3.76 20.12 -17.56
N ASN A 218 4.12 18.87 -17.86
CA ASN A 218 3.46 18.04 -18.89
C ASN A 218 2.30 17.19 -18.34
N LEU A 219 2.13 17.07 -17.02
CA LEU A 219 1.04 16.29 -16.39
C LEU A 219 -0.35 16.90 -16.63
N GLU A 220 -0.42 18.20 -16.89
CA GLU A 220 -1.69 18.88 -17.20
C GLU A 220 -2.31 18.41 -18.52
N ASN A 221 -1.55 17.78 -19.41
CA ASN A 221 -1.97 17.38 -20.75
C ASN A 221 -1.96 15.87 -21.03
N ASN A 222 -1.58 15.02 -20.07
CA ASN A 222 -1.43 13.57 -20.32
C ASN A 222 -2.38 12.71 -19.49
N ASP A 223 -2.99 11.79 -20.18
CA ASP A 223 -3.88 10.74 -19.66
C ASP A 223 -3.26 9.98 -18.47
N PHE A 224 -3.69 10.31 -17.25
CA PHE A 224 -3.48 9.50 -16.04
C PHE A 224 -4.30 8.19 -16.15
N ASN A 225 -3.93 7.31 -17.06
CA ASN A 225 -4.66 6.06 -17.30
C ASN A 225 -4.00 4.84 -16.64
N ARG A 226 -3.21 5.05 -15.57
CA ARG A 226 -2.42 3.99 -14.92
C ARG A 226 -2.89 3.77 -13.49
N GLY A 227 -3.90 2.89 -13.32
CA GLY A 227 -4.33 2.42 -12.00
C GLY A 227 -3.23 1.63 -11.27
N ILE A 228 -3.52 1.21 -10.04
CA ILE A 228 -2.57 0.41 -9.24
C ILE A 228 -2.24 -0.92 -9.94
N LEU A 229 -1.01 -1.38 -9.85
CA LEU A 229 -0.49 -2.59 -10.51
C LEU A 229 -0.65 -2.57 -12.04
N PHE A 230 -0.35 -1.43 -12.67
CA PHE A 230 -0.45 -1.25 -14.11
C PHE A 230 0.55 -2.11 -14.87
N ASN A 231 0.02 -2.93 -15.80
CA ASN A 231 0.79 -3.69 -16.78
C ASN A 231 0.75 -2.97 -18.13
N GLU A 232 1.89 -2.48 -18.60
CA GLU A 232 1.98 -1.70 -19.84
C GLU A 232 1.80 -2.57 -21.08
N HIS A 233 2.21 -3.84 -21.03
CA HIS A 233 2.10 -4.75 -22.17
C HIS A 233 0.64 -5.07 -22.49
N SER A 234 -0.13 -5.51 -21.48
CA SER A 234 -1.56 -5.78 -21.65
C SER A 234 -2.42 -4.52 -21.52
N ARG A 235 -1.86 -3.42 -21.01
CA ARG A 235 -2.56 -2.17 -20.70
C ARG A 235 -3.73 -2.38 -19.73
N THR A 236 -3.55 -3.25 -18.78
CA THR A 236 -4.49 -3.54 -17.70
C THR A 236 -3.95 -3.03 -16.38
N TYR A 237 -4.80 -2.93 -15.38
CA TYR A 237 -4.44 -2.56 -13.99
C TYR A 237 -5.47 -3.17 -13.05
N MET A 238 -5.18 -3.16 -11.75
CA MET A 238 -6.14 -3.57 -10.73
C MET A 238 -7.07 -2.40 -10.43
N ASP A 239 -8.36 -2.55 -10.76
CA ASP A 239 -9.38 -1.58 -10.38
C ASP A 239 -9.76 -1.71 -8.89
N ASN A 240 -10.49 -0.71 -8.37
CA ASN A 240 -10.87 -0.69 -6.97
C ASN A 240 -11.75 -1.89 -6.56
N GLN A 241 -12.58 -2.40 -7.47
CA GLN A 241 -13.43 -3.56 -7.19
C GLN A 241 -12.59 -4.83 -7.06
N ALA A 242 -11.63 -5.05 -7.96
CA ALA A 242 -10.69 -6.16 -7.90
C ALA A 242 -9.82 -6.09 -6.64
N LEU A 243 -9.36 -4.88 -6.26
CA LEU A 243 -8.60 -4.68 -5.03
C LEU A 243 -9.42 -5.02 -3.78
N VAL A 244 -10.67 -4.55 -3.68
CA VAL A 244 -11.58 -4.88 -2.58
C VAL A 244 -11.85 -6.38 -2.52
N GLN A 245 -12.09 -7.03 -3.66
CA GLN A 245 -12.28 -8.48 -3.74
C GLN A 245 -11.03 -9.21 -3.22
N ALA A 246 -9.84 -8.85 -3.69
CA ALA A 246 -8.58 -9.47 -3.27
C ALA A 246 -8.35 -9.31 -1.76
N LEU A 247 -8.45 -8.09 -1.25
CA LEU A 247 -8.25 -7.81 0.18
C LEU A 247 -9.30 -8.53 1.06
N GLY A 248 -10.55 -8.61 0.59
CA GLY A 248 -11.62 -9.35 1.25
C GLY A 248 -11.34 -10.85 1.33
N GLU A 249 -10.90 -11.46 0.25
CA GLU A 249 -10.56 -12.87 0.19
C GLU A 249 -9.29 -13.19 0.98
N ILE A 250 -8.27 -12.33 0.93
CA ILE A 250 -7.06 -12.43 1.77
C ILE A 250 -7.48 -12.45 3.24
N LYS A 251 -8.29 -11.49 3.68
CA LYS A 251 -8.75 -11.43 5.07
C LYS A 251 -9.52 -12.70 5.48
N THR A 252 -10.53 -13.09 4.71
CA THR A 252 -11.45 -14.15 5.12
C THR A 252 -10.85 -15.53 4.96
N THR A 253 -10.21 -15.82 3.83
CA THR A 253 -9.73 -17.14 3.46
C THR A 253 -8.30 -17.40 3.90
N ILE A 254 -7.39 -16.46 3.61
CA ILE A 254 -5.96 -16.63 3.87
C ILE A 254 -5.62 -16.32 5.33
N LEU A 255 -6.04 -15.16 5.82
CA LEU A 255 -5.75 -14.72 7.20
C LEU A 255 -6.82 -15.11 8.23
N LYS A 256 -7.83 -15.92 7.82
CA LYS A 256 -8.85 -16.47 8.73
C LYS A 256 -9.55 -15.40 9.57
N ASN A 257 -10.06 -14.39 8.90
CA ASN A 257 -10.71 -13.18 9.42
C ASN A 257 -9.81 -12.20 10.19
N LYS A 258 -8.50 -12.36 10.16
CA LYS A 258 -7.57 -11.32 10.62
C LYS A 258 -7.34 -10.30 9.50
N LYS A 259 -7.08 -9.05 9.89
CA LYS A 259 -6.64 -8.02 8.97
C LYS A 259 -5.17 -8.20 8.62
N ILE A 260 -4.75 -7.61 7.51
CA ILE A 260 -3.34 -7.36 7.20
C ILE A 260 -2.84 -6.32 8.21
N ASP A 261 -1.70 -6.56 8.87
CA ASP A 261 -1.17 -5.63 9.86
C ASP A 261 -0.73 -4.31 9.21
N LEU A 262 -0.15 -4.37 8.01
CA LEU A 262 0.27 -3.19 7.24
C LEU A 262 0.04 -3.41 5.74
N LEU A 263 -0.78 -2.56 5.15
CA LEU A 263 -0.94 -2.42 3.71
C LEU A 263 -0.08 -1.24 3.25
N GLY A 264 0.84 -1.48 2.34
CA GLY A 264 1.65 -0.45 1.69
C GLY A 264 1.29 -0.30 0.23
N MET A 265 1.30 0.93 -0.27
CA MET A 265 1.25 1.21 -1.70
C MET A 265 2.44 2.11 -2.05
N ASP A 266 3.53 1.48 -2.49
CA ASP A 266 4.70 2.16 -3.06
C ASP A 266 4.32 2.58 -4.49
N ALA A 267 3.50 3.62 -4.56
CA ALA A 267 2.80 4.06 -5.75
C ALA A 267 2.26 5.50 -5.58
N CYS A 268 2.17 6.24 -6.69
CA CYS A 268 1.75 7.63 -6.73
C CYS A 268 0.32 7.85 -6.23
N LEU A 269 0.07 8.93 -5.49
CA LEU A 269 -1.25 9.51 -5.21
C LEU A 269 -2.19 8.63 -4.37
N MET A 270 -1.67 7.60 -3.66
CA MET A 270 -2.51 6.63 -2.97
C MET A 270 -2.95 7.06 -1.55
N ALA A 271 -2.29 8.06 -0.91
CA ALA A 271 -2.68 8.50 0.44
C ALA A 271 -3.92 9.41 0.42
N MET A 272 -5.06 8.83 0.08
CA MET A 272 -6.35 9.50 -0.01
C MET A 272 -7.30 9.03 1.10
N VAL A 273 -8.24 9.90 1.47
CA VAL A 273 -9.36 9.54 2.35
C VAL A 273 -10.13 8.34 1.79
N GLU A 274 -10.42 8.37 0.49
CA GLU A 274 -11.20 7.35 -0.20
C GLU A 274 -10.48 5.99 -0.21
N VAL A 275 -9.15 5.98 -0.45
CA VAL A 275 -8.33 4.76 -0.42
C VAL A 275 -8.23 4.20 0.99
N GLY A 276 -7.98 5.06 1.99
CA GLY A 276 -7.99 4.66 3.40
C GLY A 276 -9.35 4.11 3.83
N TYR A 277 -10.44 4.74 3.40
CA TYR A 277 -11.80 4.28 3.66
C TYR A 277 -12.08 2.91 3.02
N LEU A 278 -11.64 2.69 1.78
CA LEU A 278 -11.70 1.40 1.11
C LEU A 278 -10.95 0.32 1.90
N ALA A 279 -9.72 0.62 2.33
CA ALA A 279 -8.83 -0.35 2.97
C ALA A 279 -9.18 -0.66 4.45
N ARG A 280 -9.99 0.17 5.13
CA ARG A 280 -10.25 0.12 6.58
C ARG A 280 -10.74 -1.20 7.15
N HIS A 281 -11.42 -1.98 6.32
CA HIS A 281 -11.93 -3.28 6.73
C HIS A 281 -10.92 -4.42 6.58
N TYR A 282 -9.81 -4.19 5.88
CA TYR A 282 -8.89 -5.23 5.42
C TYR A 282 -7.49 -5.12 6.01
N ALA A 283 -7.08 -3.92 6.43
CA ALA A 283 -5.79 -3.71 7.06
C ALA A 283 -5.93 -2.83 8.32
N ASP A 284 -4.90 -2.86 9.18
CA ASP A 284 -4.87 -2.04 10.39
C ASP A 284 -4.17 -0.70 10.14
N TYR A 285 -3.07 -0.71 9.40
CA TYR A 285 -2.34 0.48 8.98
C TYR A 285 -2.16 0.51 7.47
N PHE A 286 -2.13 1.72 6.93
CA PHE A 286 -1.89 1.99 5.52
C PHE A 286 -0.75 2.99 5.36
N VAL A 287 0.13 2.77 4.38
CA VAL A 287 1.21 3.71 4.02
C VAL A 287 1.14 4.01 2.53
N GLY A 288 1.21 5.29 2.16
CA GLY A 288 1.20 5.77 0.78
C GLY A 288 1.54 7.25 0.69
N SER A 289 1.63 7.77 -0.52
CA SER A 289 1.92 9.17 -0.82
C SER A 289 0.68 9.93 -1.29
N GLN A 290 0.55 11.21 -0.88
CA GLN A 290 -0.45 12.13 -1.43
C GLN A 290 -0.04 12.66 -2.80
N GLU A 291 1.28 12.68 -3.08
CA GLU A 291 1.89 13.18 -4.29
C GLU A 291 2.42 12.02 -5.14
N VAL A 292 2.90 12.33 -6.34
CA VAL A 292 3.67 11.39 -7.16
C VAL A 292 4.86 10.87 -6.37
N GLU A 293 5.05 9.58 -6.33
CA GLU A 293 6.24 8.94 -5.75
C GLU A 293 7.38 8.89 -6.76
N LEU A 294 8.57 9.02 -6.24
CA LEU A 294 9.78 8.93 -7.03
C LEU A 294 10.04 7.47 -7.43
N ALA A 295 10.50 7.25 -8.64
CA ALA A 295 10.68 5.90 -9.21
C ALA A 295 11.59 4.98 -8.38
N ASN A 296 12.54 5.54 -7.61
CA ASN A 296 13.35 4.76 -6.65
C ASN A 296 12.53 4.12 -5.52
N GLY A 297 11.27 4.54 -5.35
CA GLY A 297 10.37 3.96 -4.36
C GLY A 297 10.81 4.19 -2.91
N TRP A 298 10.42 3.28 -2.05
CA TRP A 298 10.69 3.33 -0.61
C TRP A 298 12.13 2.92 -0.27
N ASN A 299 12.61 3.35 0.88
CA ASN A 299 13.91 2.95 1.41
C ASN A 299 13.81 1.57 2.10
N TYR A 300 13.76 0.51 1.27
CA TYR A 300 13.63 -0.87 1.73
C TYR A 300 14.77 -1.29 2.67
N LEU A 301 15.98 -0.82 2.44
CA LEU A 301 17.13 -1.10 3.30
C LEU A 301 16.86 -0.67 4.74
N THR A 302 16.37 0.55 4.96
CA THR A 302 16.23 1.12 6.30
C THR A 302 15.07 0.48 7.07
N PHE A 303 13.86 0.44 6.50
CA PHE A 303 12.73 -0.05 7.26
C PHE A 303 12.74 -1.58 7.47
N LEU A 304 13.25 -2.35 6.50
CA LEU A 304 13.39 -3.80 6.68
C LEU A 304 14.50 -4.14 7.69
N SER A 305 15.59 -3.36 7.72
CA SER A 305 16.63 -3.52 8.75
C SER A 305 16.08 -3.32 10.16
N MET A 306 15.16 -2.38 10.34
CA MET A 306 14.50 -2.19 11.64
C MET A 306 13.69 -3.42 12.05
N ILE A 307 12.90 -3.99 11.13
CA ILE A 307 12.11 -5.19 11.41
C ILE A 307 13.01 -6.40 11.69
N ALA A 308 14.07 -6.56 10.90
CA ALA A 308 14.99 -7.69 11.01
C ALA A 308 15.71 -7.73 12.37
N ASN A 309 16.01 -6.57 12.95
CA ASN A 309 16.83 -6.43 14.14
C ASN A 309 16.03 -6.21 15.43
N ASN A 310 14.73 -5.90 15.34
CA ASN A 310 13.92 -5.52 16.48
C ASN A 310 12.54 -6.18 16.46
N ARG A 311 11.95 -6.39 17.62
CA ARG A 311 10.53 -6.68 17.72
C ARG A 311 9.74 -5.37 17.64
N VAL A 312 8.99 -5.21 16.57
CA VAL A 312 8.30 -3.96 16.25
C VAL A 312 6.80 -4.18 16.06
N THR A 313 6.03 -3.17 16.41
CA THR A 313 4.58 -3.13 16.20
C THR A 313 4.25 -2.63 14.80
N PRO A 314 3.04 -2.90 14.26
CA PRO A 314 2.63 -2.39 12.95
C PRO A 314 2.73 -0.87 12.82
N VAL A 315 2.36 -0.12 13.86
CA VAL A 315 2.47 1.35 13.82
C VAL A 315 3.92 1.81 13.74
N GLN A 316 4.84 1.14 14.45
CA GLN A 316 6.27 1.48 14.37
C GLN A 316 6.85 1.20 12.98
N VAL A 317 6.43 0.11 12.33
CA VAL A 317 6.84 -0.17 10.95
C VAL A 317 6.30 0.91 10.00
N ALA A 318 5.02 1.26 10.10
CA ALA A 318 4.40 2.29 9.29
C ALA A 318 5.10 3.65 9.47
N GLN A 319 5.37 4.06 10.70
CA GLN A 319 6.10 5.30 11.02
C GLN A 319 7.54 5.28 10.49
N ASN A 320 8.21 4.14 10.55
CA ASN A 320 9.59 4.01 10.08
C ASN A 320 9.67 4.07 8.53
N ILE A 321 8.70 3.50 7.81
CA ILE A 321 8.64 3.66 6.36
C ILE A 321 8.57 5.15 6.01
N VAL A 322 7.68 5.91 6.63
CA VAL A 322 7.52 7.35 6.41
C VAL A 322 8.80 8.12 6.75
N HIS A 323 9.39 7.85 7.91
CA HIS A 323 10.62 8.52 8.32
C HIS A 323 11.81 8.17 7.42
N SER A 324 11.96 6.90 7.04
CA SER A 324 13.05 6.48 6.16
C SER A 324 12.93 7.08 4.75
N TYR A 325 11.70 7.32 4.28
CA TYR A 325 11.43 8.02 3.03
C TYR A 325 11.92 9.47 3.11
N GLU A 326 11.58 10.19 4.19
CA GLU A 326 12.08 11.55 4.42
C GLU A 326 13.61 11.60 4.44
N VAL A 327 14.24 10.74 5.24
CA VAL A 327 15.72 10.70 5.35
C VAL A 327 16.37 10.47 3.99
N PHE A 328 15.78 9.64 3.14
CA PHE A 328 16.32 9.35 1.81
C PHE A 328 16.16 10.53 0.85
N TYR A 329 15.03 11.27 0.90
CA TYR A 329 14.71 12.27 -0.12
C TYR A 329 14.94 13.73 0.29
N LYS A 330 14.94 14.09 1.57
CA LYS A 330 14.94 15.48 2.04
C LYS A 330 16.08 16.35 1.54
N GLU A 331 17.27 15.77 1.30
CA GLU A 331 18.43 16.49 0.79
C GLU A 331 18.53 16.45 -0.76
N LYS A 332 17.69 15.64 -1.40
CA LYS A 332 17.72 15.42 -2.85
C LYS A 332 16.67 16.26 -3.57
N ILE A 333 15.47 16.37 -2.98
CA ILE A 333 14.34 17.05 -3.60
C ILE A 333 13.48 17.78 -2.57
N ASN A 334 12.73 18.79 -3.02
CA ASN A 334 11.79 19.55 -2.20
C ASN A 334 10.31 19.17 -2.44
N PHE A 335 10.08 18.13 -3.22
CA PHE A 335 8.79 17.74 -3.72
C PHE A 335 8.57 16.24 -3.49
N TYR A 336 8.03 15.91 -2.35
CA TYR A 336 7.66 14.55 -1.94
C TYR A 336 6.66 14.60 -0.80
N THR A 337 5.87 13.55 -0.64
CA THR A 337 5.06 13.28 0.55
C THR A 337 5.14 11.79 0.88
N GLN A 338 4.95 11.45 2.15
CA GLN A 338 4.69 10.09 2.59
C GLN A 338 3.93 10.12 3.90
N SER A 339 2.92 9.27 4.04
CA SER A 339 2.10 9.24 5.25
C SER A 339 1.69 7.83 5.65
N ALA A 340 1.53 7.64 6.96
CA ALA A 340 1.04 6.42 7.57
C ALA A 340 -0.28 6.69 8.28
N ILE A 341 -1.29 5.87 8.02
CA ILE A 341 -2.67 6.08 8.43
C ILE A 341 -3.13 4.90 9.27
N ASN A 342 -3.72 5.20 10.43
CA ASN A 342 -4.44 4.23 11.25
C ASN A 342 -5.84 4.03 10.65
N LEU A 343 -6.05 2.90 10.01
CA LEU A 343 -7.30 2.63 9.29
C LEU A 343 -8.51 2.43 10.21
N ALA A 344 -8.31 2.13 11.49
CA ALA A 344 -9.40 2.07 12.46
C ALA A 344 -10.05 3.45 12.72
N ARG A 345 -9.42 4.55 12.28
CA ARG A 345 -9.94 5.92 12.40
C ARG A 345 -10.74 6.38 11.19
N MET A 346 -10.77 5.62 10.08
CA MET A 346 -11.32 6.11 8.82
C MET A 346 -12.85 6.29 8.84
N ASP A 347 -13.59 5.50 9.61
CA ASP A 347 -15.03 5.73 9.79
C ASP A 347 -15.28 7.06 10.51
N ILE A 348 -14.51 7.37 11.55
CA ILE A 348 -14.60 8.63 12.30
C ILE A 348 -14.22 9.82 11.41
N VAL A 349 -13.19 9.67 10.57
CA VAL A 349 -12.80 10.70 9.58
C VAL A 349 -13.95 10.93 8.61
N LYS A 350 -14.53 9.87 8.00
CA LYS A 350 -15.68 9.96 7.10
C LYS A 350 -16.87 10.67 7.78
N ASP A 351 -17.22 10.29 8.99
CA ASP A 351 -18.33 10.91 9.75
C ASP A 351 -18.07 12.40 10.03
N SER A 352 -16.82 12.78 10.28
CA SER A 352 -16.44 14.18 10.46
C SER A 352 -16.60 15.00 9.16
N ILE A 353 -16.26 14.38 8.01
CA ILE A 353 -16.47 14.99 6.70
C ILE A 353 -17.98 15.19 6.43
N ASP A 354 -18.80 14.17 6.72
CA ASP A 354 -20.26 14.29 6.62
C ASP A 354 -20.81 15.42 7.47
N ASN A 355 -20.33 15.55 8.70
CA ASN A 355 -20.72 16.65 9.59
C ASN A 355 -20.35 18.02 9.00
N VAL A 356 -19.14 18.17 8.45
CA VAL A 356 -18.71 19.38 7.75
C VAL A 356 -19.64 19.67 6.55
N VAL A 357 -19.93 18.68 5.71
CA VAL A 357 -20.85 18.82 4.58
C VAL A 357 -22.24 19.28 5.03
N ASN A 358 -22.78 18.70 6.09
CA ASN A 358 -24.08 19.09 6.64
C ASN A 358 -24.08 20.53 7.16
N LYS A 359 -23.00 20.99 7.79
CA LYS A 359 -22.86 22.39 8.23
C LYS A 359 -22.71 23.34 7.05
N ILE A 360 -21.97 22.95 6.00
CA ILE A 360 -21.93 23.72 4.74
C ILE A 360 -23.33 23.89 4.15
N ARG A 361 -24.12 22.81 4.04
CA ARG A 361 -25.52 22.88 3.53
C ARG A 361 -26.40 23.77 4.37
N THR A 362 -26.21 23.77 5.68
CA THR A 362 -26.92 24.68 6.59
C THR A 362 -26.56 26.15 6.31
N CYS A 363 -25.30 26.48 6.03
CA CYS A 363 -24.88 27.80 5.60
C CYS A 363 -25.41 28.14 4.19
N GLN A 364 -25.40 27.19 3.26
CA GLN A 364 -25.96 27.35 1.90
C GLN A 364 -27.47 27.69 1.95
N SER A 365 -28.23 27.17 2.91
CA SER A 365 -29.66 27.49 3.07
C SER A 365 -29.91 28.96 3.44
N GLU A 366 -28.93 29.66 4.00
CA GLU A 366 -29.00 31.10 4.28
C GLU A 366 -28.55 31.94 3.09
N ASN A 367 -27.39 31.62 2.53
CA ASN A 367 -26.83 32.28 1.36
C ASN A 367 -25.96 31.34 0.54
N LYS A 368 -26.55 30.68 -0.45
CA LYS A 368 -25.90 29.70 -1.29
C LYS A 368 -24.72 30.29 -2.06
N ASN A 369 -24.88 31.49 -2.61
CA ASN A 369 -23.86 32.12 -3.45
C ASN A 369 -22.61 32.47 -2.64
N VAL A 370 -22.78 33.06 -1.46
CA VAL A 370 -21.67 33.40 -0.57
C VAL A 370 -20.96 32.18 -0.08
N MET A 371 -21.69 31.12 0.29
CA MET A 371 -21.03 29.84 0.72
C MET A 371 -20.29 29.14 -0.41
N ASN A 372 -20.89 29.08 -1.61
CA ASN A 372 -20.25 28.49 -2.77
C ASN A 372 -19.00 29.29 -3.19
N ASP A 373 -19.03 30.59 -3.13
CA ASP A 373 -17.86 31.43 -3.39
C ASP A 373 -16.73 31.17 -2.39
N ALA A 374 -17.05 31.04 -1.10
CA ALA A 374 -16.07 30.67 -0.08
C ALA A 374 -15.45 29.31 -0.35
N ILE A 375 -16.25 28.30 -0.74
CA ILE A 375 -15.76 26.96 -1.08
C ILE A 375 -14.86 27.00 -2.31
N LYS A 376 -15.24 27.70 -3.38
CA LYS A 376 -14.44 27.81 -4.60
C LYS A 376 -13.11 28.51 -4.34
N LYS A 377 -13.09 29.57 -3.57
CA LYS A 377 -11.88 30.29 -3.17
C LYS A 377 -10.98 29.38 -2.32
N ALA A 378 -11.53 28.67 -1.34
CA ALA A 378 -10.78 27.71 -0.53
C ALA A 378 -10.18 26.60 -1.40
N ARG A 379 -10.97 26.05 -2.34
CA ARG A 379 -10.50 25.03 -3.28
C ARG A 379 -9.34 25.51 -4.16
N SER A 380 -9.37 26.74 -4.61
CA SER A 380 -8.31 27.34 -5.44
C SER A 380 -7.04 27.68 -4.65
N SER A 381 -7.17 27.94 -3.32
CA SER A 381 -6.06 28.35 -2.45
C SER A 381 -5.43 27.20 -1.67
N CYS A 382 -6.11 26.07 -1.54
CA CYS A 382 -5.60 24.91 -0.81
C CYS A 382 -4.45 24.23 -1.56
N LEU A 383 -3.72 23.38 -0.85
CA LEU A 383 -2.67 22.58 -1.46
C LEU A 383 -3.27 21.56 -2.42
N GLN A 384 -2.79 21.59 -3.67
CA GLN A 384 -3.10 20.63 -4.74
C GLN A 384 -1.86 19.80 -5.03
N PHE A 385 -2.09 18.57 -5.48
CA PHE A 385 -1.02 17.67 -5.89
C PHE A 385 -0.89 17.64 -7.42
N SER A 386 0.07 16.90 -7.95
CA SER A 386 0.31 16.76 -9.39
C SER A 386 -0.93 16.37 -10.17
N ALA A 387 -1.82 15.53 -9.59
CA ALA A 387 -3.19 15.41 -10.07
C ALA A 387 -4.02 16.54 -9.45
N ALA A 388 -4.25 17.63 -10.18
CA ALA A 388 -4.91 18.84 -9.69
C ALA A 388 -6.31 18.61 -9.11
N ASN A 389 -6.95 17.48 -9.41
CA ASN A 389 -8.21 17.05 -8.84
C ASN A 389 -8.08 16.51 -7.39
N TYR A 390 -6.86 16.26 -6.92
CA TYR A 390 -6.57 15.81 -5.56
C TYR A 390 -5.99 16.96 -4.75
N ILE A 391 -6.59 17.18 -3.60
CA ILE A 391 -6.20 18.26 -2.68
C ILE A 391 -5.91 17.68 -1.30
N ASP A 392 -5.06 18.36 -0.54
CA ASP A 392 -4.93 18.07 0.88
C ASP A 392 -6.20 18.53 1.62
N LEU A 393 -6.89 17.61 2.27
CA LEU A 393 -8.16 17.87 2.93
C LEU A 393 -8.03 18.86 4.10
N HIS A 394 -6.97 18.71 4.89
CA HIS A 394 -6.72 19.63 6.01
C HIS A 394 -6.42 21.05 5.52
N SER A 395 -5.61 21.19 4.45
CA SER A 395 -5.32 22.47 3.81
C SER A 395 -6.60 23.13 3.27
N PHE A 396 -7.49 22.35 2.64
CA PHE A 396 -8.78 22.85 2.18
C PHE A 396 -9.63 23.40 3.34
N TYR A 397 -9.71 22.69 4.45
CA TYR A 397 -10.45 23.15 5.62
C TYR A 397 -9.84 24.41 6.23
N THR A 398 -8.51 24.50 6.26
CA THR A 398 -7.79 25.70 6.72
C THR A 398 -8.14 26.92 5.85
N GLU A 399 -8.11 26.77 4.53
CA GLU A 399 -8.46 27.87 3.61
C GLU A 399 -9.94 28.22 3.69
N LEU A 400 -10.83 27.23 3.83
CA LEU A 400 -12.26 27.49 4.00
C LEU A 400 -12.53 28.33 5.26
N GLN A 401 -11.90 28.02 6.39
CA GLN A 401 -12.02 28.86 7.59
C GLN A 401 -11.62 30.31 7.34
N LYS A 402 -10.51 30.57 6.65
CA LYS A 402 -10.05 31.92 6.32
C LYS A 402 -11.07 32.70 5.46
N HIS A 403 -11.63 32.04 4.43
CA HIS A 403 -12.61 32.68 3.57
C HIS A 403 -13.95 32.92 4.25
N LEU A 404 -14.33 32.09 5.24
CA LEU A 404 -15.49 32.32 6.07
C LEU A 404 -15.30 33.50 7.04
N ASP A 405 -14.08 33.77 7.51
CA ASP A 405 -13.79 34.94 8.35
C ASP A 405 -14.03 36.25 7.61
N VAL A 406 -13.66 36.34 6.35
CA VAL A 406 -13.86 37.53 5.51
C VAL A 406 -15.35 37.78 5.21
N GLN A 407 -16.15 36.71 5.09
CA GLN A 407 -17.56 36.79 4.69
C GLN A 407 -18.55 36.70 5.87
N SER A 408 -18.04 36.59 7.10
CA SER A 408 -18.86 36.35 8.29
C SER A 408 -19.97 37.34 8.57
N PRO A 409 -19.92 38.65 8.17
CA PRO A 409 -21.07 39.58 8.37
C PRO A 409 -22.32 39.17 7.59
N GLN A 410 -22.18 38.36 6.54
CA GLN A 410 -23.29 37.93 5.66
C GLN A 410 -23.84 36.54 6.00
N LEU A 411 -23.18 35.79 6.90
CA LEU A 411 -23.55 34.47 7.35
C LEU A 411 -23.66 34.47 8.88
N SER A 412 -24.79 34.10 9.39
CA SER A 412 -25.17 34.15 10.82
C SER A 412 -24.31 33.20 11.73
N ASN A 413 -24.83 32.94 12.95
CA ASN A 413 -24.23 32.02 13.94
C ASN A 413 -23.90 30.60 13.39
N LYS A 414 -24.49 30.19 12.25
CA LYS A 414 -24.22 28.89 11.62
C LYS A 414 -22.79 28.77 11.13
N VAL A 415 -22.13 29.88 10.75
CA VAL A 415 -20.70 29.90 10.40
C VAL A 415 -19.83 29.50 11.57
N LYS A 416 -20.17 29.89 12.80
CA LYS A 416 -19.44 29.47 13.99
C LYS A 416 -19.48 27.93 14.16
N ASP A 417 -20.64 27.31 13.94
CA ASP A 417 -20.80 25.86 14.01
C ASP A 417 -20.03 25.16 12.92
N LEU A 418 -20.02 25.71 11.70
CA LEU A 418 -19.22 25.18 10.60
C LEU A 418 -17.71 25.24 10.93
N LYS A 419 -17.21 26.37 11.43
CA LYS A 419 -15.80 26.51 11.84
C LYS A 419 -15.40 25.51 12.92
N ASN A 420 -16.27 25.31 13.92
CA ASN A 420 -16.04 24.29 14.94
C ASN A 420 -15.96 22.88 14.34
N SER A 421 -16.83 22.56 13.37
CA SER A 421 -16.81 21.28 12.66
C SER A 421 -15.56 21.10 11.81
N LEU A 422 -15.10 22.14 11.11
CA LEU A 422 -13.84 22.14 10.36
C LEU A 422 -12.64 21.87 11.29
N THR A 423 -12.56 22.59 12.43
CA THR A 423 -11.50 22.39 13.43
C THR A 423 -11.51 20.98 14.00
N LEU A 424 -12.69 20.44 14.31
CA LEU A 424 -12.81 19.06 14.79
C LEU A 424 -12.36 18.06 13.75
N SER A 425 -12.79 18.23 12.48
CA SER A 425 -12.42 17.33 11.41
C SER A 425 -10.90 17.33 11.13
N MET A 426 -10.27 18.51 11.14
CA MET A 426 -8.81 18.65 11.02
C MET A 426 -8.09 17.86 12.12
N ARG A 427 -8.52 17.98 13.38
CA ARG A 427 -7.94 17.22 14.48
C ARG A 427 -8.12 15.71 14.31
N LEU A 428 -9.29 15.25 13.84
CA LEU A 428 -9.54 13.82 13.62
C LEU A 428 -8.71 13.26 12.47
N ILE A 429 -8.40 14.07 11.46
CA ILE A 429 -7.44 13.73 10.41
C ILE A 429 -6.04 13.57 11.01
N GLU A 430 -5.59 14.53 11.82
CA GLU A 430 -4.29 14.46 12.51
C GLU A 430 -4.18 13.24 13.44
N GLU A 431 -5.27 12.84 14.10
CA GLU A 431 -5.31 11.62 14.91
C GLU A 431 -5.28 10.32 14.09
N ALA A 432 -5.78 10.34 12.85
CA ALA A 432 -5.74 9.21 11.94
C ALA A 432 -4.37 9.03 11.28
N VAL A 433 -3.68 10.13 11.01
CA VAL A 433 -2.35 10.15 10.40
C VAL A 433 -1.27 9.98 11.49
N VAL A 434 -0.76 8.77 11.63
CA VAL A 434 0.22 8.43 12.69
C VAL A 434 1.65 8.85 12.35
N ALA A 435 1.93 9.15 11.08
CA ALA A 435 3.17 9.79 10.61
C ALA A 435 2.91 10.49 9.28
N ASN A 436 3.56 11.63 9.06
CA ASN A 436 3.49 12.37 7.81
C ASN A 436 4.79 13.14 7.59
N VAL A 437 5.30 13.09 6.37
CA VAL A 437 6.44 13.90 5.92
C VAL A 437 6.13 14.54 4.58
N ALA A 438 6.67 15.72 4.35
CA ALA A 438 6.49 16.45 3.11
C ALA A 438 7.74 17.30 2.81
N GLY A 439 8.13 17.32 1.56
CA GLY A 439 9.17 18.20 1.06
C GLY A 439 8.81 19.67 1.23
N LYS A 440 9.80 20.53 1.17
CA LYS A 440 9.66 21.97 1.44
C LYS A 440 8.54 22.63 0.61
N ASN A 441 8.38 22.23 -0.66
CA ASN A 441 7.35 22.80 -1.55
C ASN A 441 5.94 22.32 -1.21
N LEU A 442 5.81 21.20 -0.50
CA LEU A 442 4.55 20.58 -0.08
C LEU A 442 4.31 20.68 1.44
N GLY A 443 4.99 21.58 2.13
CA GLY A 443 4.97 21.69 3.60
C GLY A 443 3.61 21.93 4.27
N ARG A 444 2.54 22.15 3.47
CA ARG A 444 1.15 22.21 3.93
C ARG A 444 0.43 20.86 3.89
N ALA A 445 1.04 19.82 3.32
CA ALA A 445 0.46 18.48 3.27
C ALA A 445 0.32 17.89 4.68
N ARG A 446 -0.83 17.28 4.98
CA ARG A 446 -1.17 16.69 6.28
C ARG A 446 -1.56 15.22 6.21
N GLY A 447 -1.15 14.54 5.14
CA GLY A 447 -1.14 13.09 5.04
C GLY A 447 -2.36 12.43 4.43
N LEU A 448 -3.45 13.17 4.19
CA LEU A 448 -4.64 12.67 3.49
C LEU A 448 -5.12 13.66 2.42
N SER A 449 -5.08 13.22 1.18
CA SER A 449 -5.74 13.91 0.08
C SER A 449 -7.20 13.46 -0.07
N ILE A 450 -7.98 14.25 -0.82
CA ILE A 450 -9.37 13.93 -1.17
C ILE A 450 -9.65 14.39 -2.61
N TYR A 451 -10.52 13.68 -3.31
CA TYR A 451 -10.94 14.06 -4.65
C TYR A 451 -11.87 15.29 -4.62
N PHE A 452 -11.45 16.37 -5.27
CA PHE A 452 -12.24 17.57 -5.44
C PHE A 452 -11.88 18.28 -6.76
N PRO A 453 -12.49 17.92 -7.90
CA PRO A 453 -12.21 18.56 -9.19
C PRO A 453 -12.77 19.97 -9.25
N GLN A 454 -12.15 20.84 -10.06
CA GLN A 454 -12.65 22.18 -10.35
C GLN A 454 -13.60 22.25 -11.56
N GLY A 455 -13.80 21.14 -12.25
CA GLY A 455 -14.61 21.07 -13.47
C GLY A 455 -15.33 19.73 -13.61
N PHE A 456 -14.94 18.96 -14.60
CA PHE A 456 -15.55 17.66 -14.86
C PHE A 456 -15.31 16.69 -13.69
N ILE A 457 -16.38 16.03 -13.26
CA ILE A 457 -16.33 14.97 -12.24
C ILE A 457 -16.21 13.62 -12.95
N ASP A 458 -15.16 12.86 -12.64
CA ASP A 458 -14.96 11.53 -13.19
C ASP A 458 -16.10 10.60 -12.73
N GLY A 459 -16.68 9.87 -13.70
CA GLY A 459 -17.82 8.98 -13.43
C GLY A 459 -17.47 7.78 -12.56
N SER A 460 -16.20 7.38 -12.51
CA SER A 460 -15.73 6.30 -11.65
C SER A 460 -15.83 6.64 -10.17
N TYR A 461 -15.68 7.92 -9.82
CA TYR A 461 -15.75 8.36 -8.42
C TYR A 461 -17.09 7.99 -7.77
N ALA A 462 -18.20 8.12 -8.49
CA ALA A 462 -19.53 7.76 -7.99
C ALA A 462 -19.69 6.27 -7.62
N LYS A 463 -18.74 5.42 -8.03
CA LYS A 463 -18.76 3.99 -7.73
C LYS A 463 -18.02 3.63 -6.46
N THR A 464 -17.19 4.52 -5.94
CA THR A 464 -16.47 4.30 -4.69
C THR A 464 -17.45 4.21 -3.51
N ASP A 465 -17.11 3.41 -2.51
CA ASP A 465 -17.96 3.29 -1.32
C ASP A 465 -17.99 4.61 -0.54
N PHE A 466 -16.87 5.34 -0.50
CA PHE A 466 -16.85 6.67 0.10
C PHE A 466 -17.85 7.62 -0.54
N ALA A 467 -17.92 7.69 -1.87
CA ALA A 467 -18.87 8.57 -2.57
C ALA A 467 -20.34 8.17 -2.36
N LYS A 468 -20.63 6.88 -2.13
CA LYS A 468 -21.98 6.39 -1.83
C LYS A 468 -22.39 6.65 -0.39
N GLU A 469 -21.43 6.60 0.55
CA GLU A 469 -21.67 6.61 1.99
C GLU A 469 -21.35 7.97 2.66
N CYS A 470 -20.80 8.93 1.88
CA CYS A 470 -20.44 10.27 2.35
C CYS A 470 -21.10 11.36 1.49
N GLY A 471 -21.65 12.39 2.12
CA GLY A 471 -22.25 13.55 1.45
C GLY A 471 -21.27 14.41 0.65
N TRP A 472 -19.97 14.10 0.68
CA TRP A 472 -18.91 14.81 -0.04
C TRP A 472 -19.15 14.85 -1.55
N PHE A 473 -19.52 13.71 -2.13
CA PHE A 473 -19.79 13.62 -3.58
C PHE A 473 -20.92 14.55 -4.01
N ASP A 474 -21.99 14.64 -3.23
CA ASP A 474 -23.10 15.56 -3.52
C ASP A 474 -22.68 17.02 -3.37
N LEU A 475 -21.82 17.32 -2.39
CA LEU A 475 -21.29 18.68 -2.22
C LEU A 475 -20.46 19.12 -3.44
N ILE A 476 -19.53 18.29 -3.92
CA ILE A 476 -18.70 18.65 -5.08
C ILE A 476 -19.53 18.79 -6.35
N LYS A 477 -20.58 17.97 -6.55
CA LYS A 477 -21.53 18.15 -7.67
C LYS A 477 -22.25 19.50 -7.63
N ASP A 478 -22.69 19.90 -6.45
CA ASP A 478 -23.41 21.16 -6.28
C ASP A 478 -22.51 22.37 -6.51
N VAL A 479 -21.23 22.29 -6.11
CA VAL A 479 -20.26 23.38 -6.27
C VAL A 479 -19.71 23.44 -7.70
N SER A 480 -19.52 22.31 -8.38
CA SER A 480 -18.98 22.24 -9.74
C SER A 480 -19.99 22.66 -10.82
N ARG A 481 -21.33 22.57 -10.55
CA ARG A 481 -22.39 22.92 -11.50
C ARG A 481 -22.73 24.42 -11.53
N ASN A 482 -22.26 25.20 -10.58
CA ASN A 482 -22.51 26.63 -10.43
C ASN A 482 -21.20 27.41 -10.63
#